data_d8877da689a80e7beeaa0aeabc4c41ba
#
_entry.id   d8877da689a80e7beeaa0aeabc4c41ba
#
_cell.length_a   1.000
_cell.length_b   1.000
_cell.length_c   1.000
_cell.angle_alpha   90.00
_cell.angle_beta   90.00
_cell.angle_gamma   90.00
#
_symmetry.space_group_name_H-M   'P 1'
#
loop_
_entity.id
_entity.type
_entity.pdbx_description
1 polymer ?
#
loop_
_entity_poly.entity_id
_entity_poly.type
_entity_poly.pdbx_seq_one_letter_code
_entity_poly.pdbx_strand_id
1 'polypeptide(L)'
;MKPVNGCALIGAARALSGIRDAVVLQHSVVGCHWGSLSIGMLQRSHDFRQASTVVYEENVIRGGTELIPKGLTNIKQLYPDVKVIFVISGCIPNMIGDDTQNAIDLWQKENPGYTVLHVPAPGYAGSEGDGMERAWMMLLKLMGDKKNSLNLPEINILGITASDPYGINDLNYLRKIFYGKINIGCALQQCSSKEISRMGEADLNIVFGRGEKLAKAMEETFGVPYVCCNYPYGIQGIKDFLELLEEKLSVNFSDTINEMETKADHLVKNSAMYLTTLYQLPAALMGDKAHRSGMKRFLQDELGMEIAVEADADTTDQNLLEQKVKDSNAVLLLASSFQAELARRFSLPLVRYVYPVVDEVCLTQQPMIGSEGTAWLIQQIVNASLQMPYKTDGVYGGIRKTGYES
;
A
#
# COMPACT_ATOMS: atom_id res chain seq x y z
N MET A 1 0.24 -23.19 -4.09
CA MET A 1 0.92 -21.89 -3.97
C MET A 1 0.69 -21.36 -2.58
N LYS A 2 1.74 -21.04 -1.82
CA LYS A 2 1.65 -20.28 -0.56
C LYS A 2 1.95 -18.83 -0.90
N PRO A 3 0.95 -17.93 -0.97
CA PRO A 3 1.21 -16.54 -1.28
C PRO A 3 2.10 -15.92 -0.20
N VAL A 4 2.93 -15.01 -0.62
CA VAL A 4 3.83 -14.29 0.30
C VAL A 4 3.06 -13.26 1.11
N ASN A 5 2.03 -12.67 0.51
CA ASN A 5 1.10 -11.73 1.14
C ASN A 5 -0.22 -12.40 1.53
N GLY A 6 -1.17 -11.61 2.05
CA GLY A 6 -2.49 -12.06 2.47
C GLY A 6 -3.39 -12.54 1.32
N CYS A 7 -4.61 -12.91 1.66
CA CYS A 7 -5.63 -13.33 0.70
C CYS A 7 -6.55 -12.17 0.29
N ALA A 8 -7.47 -12.42 -0.65
CA ALA A 8 -8.40 -11.40 -1.15
C ALA A 8 -9.25 -10.71 -0.07
N LEU A 9 -9.63 -11.42 1.00
CA LEU A 9 -10.38 -10.82 2.11
C LEU A 9 -9.55 -9.76 2.84
N ILE A 10 -8.29 -10.07 3.14
CA ILE A 10 -7.36 -9.12 3.78
C ILE A 10 -7.12 -7.92 2.87
N GLY A 11 -6.93 -8.15 1.57
CA GLY A 11 -6.77 -7.08 0.59
C GLY A 11 -7.96 -6.15 0.51
N ALA A 12 -9.18 -6.70 0.51
CA ALA A 12 -10.40 -5.89 0.51
C ALA A 12 -10.54 -5.04 1.78
N ALA A 13 -10.24 -5.61 2.95
CA ALA A 13 -10.25 -4.87 4.21
C ALA A 13 -9.19 -3.75 4.22
N ARG A 14 -7.98 -4.05 3.73
CA ARG A 14 -6.89 -3.11 3.60
C ARG A 14 -7.25 -1.94 2.66
N ALA A 15 -7.84 -2.21 1.51
CA ALA A 15 -8.25 -1.19 0.54
C ALA A 15 -9.24 -0.17 1.11
N LEU A 16 -10.09 -0.61 2.05
CA LEU A 16 -11.14 0.21 2.66
C LEU A 16 -10.69 0.88 3.97
N SER A 17 -9.52 0.53 4.50
CA SER A 17 -9.02 1.04 5.78
C SER A 17 -8.75 2.55 5.80
N GLY A 18 -8.53 3.16 4.63
CA GLY A 18 -8.32 4.60 4.49
C GLY A 18 -9.58 5.45 4.53
N ILE A 19 -10.79 4.85 4.56
CA ILE A 19 -12.06 5.59 4.51
C ILE A 19 -12.54 5.86 5.93
N ARG A 20 -12.32 7.08 6.40
CA ARG A 20 -12.47 7.49 7.82
C ARG A 20 -13.90 7.41 8.37
N ASP A 21 -14.90 7.66 7.54
CA ASP A 21 -16.33 7.75 7.89
C ASP A 21 -17.13 6.52 7.43
N ALA A 22 -16.45 5.40 7.18
CA ALA A 22 -17.05 4.13 6.85
C ALA A 22 -16.76 3.07 7.92
N VAL A 23 -17.53 1.97 7.89
CA VAL A 23 -17.28 0.76 8.68
C VAL A 23 -17.22 -0.43 7.75
N VAL A 24 -16.28 -1.34 8.01
CA VAL A 24 -16.19 -2.64 7.34
C VAL A 24 -16.84 -3.70 8.23
N LEU A 25 -17.88 -4.37 7.74
CA LEU A 25 -18.45 -5.57 8.33
C LEU A 25 -17.90 -6.80 7.60
N GLN A 26 -17.10 -7.60 8.27
CA GLN A 26 -16.65 -8.87 7.73
C GLN A 26 -17.68 -9.97 8.01
N HIS A 27 -18.30 -10.49 6.97
CA HIS A 27 -19.10 -11.70 7.03
C HIS A 27 -18.18 -12.90 6.81
N SER A 28 -17.62 -13.42 7.90
CA SER A 28 -16.58 -14.45 7.88
C SER A 28 -16.42 -15.12 9.24
N VAL A 29 -15.57 -16.14 9.31
CA VAL A 29 -15.16 -16.76 10.58
C VAL A 29 -14.27 -15.82 11.38
N VAL A 30 -14.24 -15.99 12.71
CA VAL A 30 -13.51 -15.12 13.64
C VAL A 30 -12.02 -15.01 13.32
N GLY A 31 -11.37 -16.07 12.84
CA GLY A 31 -9.94 -16.08 12.51
C GLY A 31 -9.59 -15.11 11.38
N CYS A 32 -10.45 -14.99 10.36
CA CYS A 32 -10.25 -14.03 9.26
C CYS A 32 -10.35 -12.58 9.74
N HIS A 33 -11.33 -12.30 10.60
CA HIS A 33 -11.51 -11.00 11.21
C HIS A 33 -10.32 -10.63 12.10
N TRP A 34 -9.91 -11.54 12.98
CA TRP A 34 -8.76 -11.33 13.86
C TRP A 34 -7.46 -11.10 13.08
N GLY A 35 -7.24 -11.85 12.00
CA GLY A 35 -6.07 -11.69 11.13
C GLY A 35 -6.01 -10.31 10.48
N SER A 36 -7.11 -9.81 9.91
CA SER A 36 -7.13 -8.48 9.31
C SER A 36 -7.06 -7.35 10.34
N LEU A 37 -7.70 -7.53 11.49
CA LEU A 37 -7.69 -6.55 12.58
C LEU A 37 -6.28 -6.41 13.20
N SER A 38 -5.60 -7.53 13.48
CA SER A 38 -4.26 -7.52 14.10
C SER A 38 -3.23 -6.82 13.20
N ILE A 39 -3.27 -7.07 11.90
CA ILE A 39 -2.40 -6.37 10.95
C ILE A 39 -2.73 -4.87 10.93
N GLY A 40 -4.00 -4.50 10.88
CA GLY A 40 -4.45 -3.10 10.91
C GLY A 40 -4.00 -2.36 12.19
N MET A 41 -4.11 -3.00 13.35
CA MET A 41 -3.67 -2.43 14.64
C MET A 41 -2.15 -2.20 14.69
N LEU A 42 -1.36 -3.13 14.16
CA LEU A 42 0.10 -3.02 14.13
C LEU A 42 0.58 -1.93 13.17
N GLN A 43 -0.22 -1.55 12.20
CA GLN A 43 0.13 -0.57 11.17
C GLN A 43 -0.36 0.86 11.42
N ARG A 44 -0.80 1.19 12.62
CA ARG A 44 -1.19 2.56 13.02
C ARG A 44 -2.40 3.18 12.28
N SER A 45 -3.24 2.41 11.62
CA SER A 45 -4.49 2.95 11.08
C SER A 45 -5.51 3.08 12.22
N HIS A 46 -5.38 4.14 13.01
CA HIS A 46 -6.15 4.37 14.24
C HIS A 46 -7.65 4.58 14.02
N ASP A 47 -8.05 4.90 12.79
CA ASP A 47 -9.45 5.23 12.47
C ASP A 47 -10.18 4.10 11.73
N PHE A 48 -9.54 2.95 11.53
CA PHE A 48 -10.17 1.83 10.82
C PHE A 48 -11.24 1.15 11.68
N ARG A 49 -12.50 1.33 11.31
CA ARG A 49 -13.66 0.76 12.00
C ARG A 49 -14.04 -0.56 11.34
N GLN A 50 -13.88 -1.64 12.08
CA GLN A 50 -14.14 -2.99 11.60
C GLN A 50 -14.99 -3.78 12.59
N ALA A 51 -15.96 -4.52 12.06
CA ALA A 51 -16.81 -5.44 12.81
C ALA A 51 -16.86 -6.81 12.10
N SER A 52 -17.36 -7.84 12.79
CA SER A 52 -17.56 -9.18 12.20
C SER A 52 -18.92 -9.73 12.61
N THR A 53 -19.52 -10.49 11.70
CA THR A 53 -20.72 -11.29 12.01
C THR A 53 -20.40 -12.52 12.83
N VAL A 54 -19.14 -12.98 12.79
CA VAL A 54 -18.63 -14.22 13.43
C VAL A 54 -19.47 -15.44 13.02
N VAL A 55 -19.13 -16.01 11.88
CA VAL A 55 -19.72 -17.27 11.39
C VAL A 55 -19.17 -18.44 12.20
N TYR A 56 -20.03 -19.14 12.93
CA TYR A 56 -19.72 -20.34 13.70
C TYR A 56 -20.09 -21.62 12.94
N GLU A 57 -19.74 -22.78 13.50
CA GLU A 57 -19.99 -24.10 12.90
C GLU A 57 -21.47 -24.34 12.60
N GLU A 58 -22.39 -23.92 13.48
CA GLU A 58 -23.82 -24.02 13.24
C GLU A 58 -24.29 -23.23 12.00
N ASN A 59 -23.63 -22.09 11.74
CA ASN A 59 -23.94 -21.28 10.56
C ASN A 59 -23.40 -21.92 9.28
N VAL A 60 -22.35 -22.70 9.36
CA VAL A 60 -21.85 -23.50 8.23
C VAL A 60 -22.90 -24.52 7.77
N ILE A 61 -23.66 -25.08 8.73
CA ILE A 61 -24.68 -26.11 8.45
C ILE A 61 -26.02 -25.48 8.05
N ARG A 62 -26.42 -24.39 8.72
CA ARG A 62 -27.77 -23.80 8.58
C ARG A 62 -27.82 -22.55 7.68
N GLY A 63 -26.65 -22.03 7.27
CA GLY A 63 -26.50 -20.72 6.65
C GLY A 63 -26.24 -19.63 7.67
N GLY A 64 -25.55 -18.58 7.24
CA GLY A 64 -25.15 -17.42 8.05
C GLY A 64 -25.81 -16.10 7.61
N THR A 65 -26.65 -16.13 6.57
CA THR A 65 -27.27 -14.93 5.96
C THR A 65 -27.97 -14.03 7.00
N GLU A 66 -28.64 -14.61 8.01
CA GLU A 66 -29.32 -13.86 9.07
C GLU A 66 -28.41 -13.06 10.01
N LEU A 67 -27.11 -13.35 10.01
CA LEU A 67 -26.13 -12.63 10.81
C LEU A 67 -25.84 -11.23 10.24
N ILE A 68 -26.04 -11.04 8.94
CA ILE A 68 -25.75 -9.78 8.24
C ILE A 68 -26.63 -8.64 8.73
N PRO A 69 -27.99 -8.71 8.71
CA PRO A 69 -28.83 -7.65 9.23
C PRO A 69 -28.61 -7.39 10.73
N LYS A 70 -28.28 -8.42 11.53
CA LYS A 70 -27.91 -8.25 12.94
C LYS A 70 -26.60 -7.42 13.06
N GLY A 71 -25.58 -7.76 12.28
CA GLY A 71 -24.31 -7.02 12.25
C GLY A 71 -24.48 -5.57 11.80
N LEU A 72 -25.25 -5.31 10.75
CA LEU A 72 -25.56 -3.96 10.26
C LEU A 72 -26.33 -3.13 11.31
N THR A 73 -27.28 -3.73 12.00
CA THR A 73 -28.02 -3.07 13.09
C THR A 73 -27.12 -2.73 14.27
N ASN A 74 -26.19 -3.62 14.64
CA ASN A 74 -25.21 -3.34 15.68
C ASN A 74 -24.26 -2.19 15.28
N ILE A 75 -23.80 -2.14 14.02
CA ILE A 75 -22.99 -1.03 13.50
C ILE A 75 -23.76 0.30 13.59
N LYS A 76 -25.04 0.30 13.18
CA LYS A 76 -25.90 1.49 13.29
C LYS A 76 -26.00 2.03 14.71
N GLN A 77 -25.99 1.15 15.72
CA GLN A 77 -26.03 1.54 17.13
C GLN A 77 -24.69 2.01 17.65
N LEU A 78 -23.59 1.33 17.29
CA LEU A 78 -22.24 1.62 17.77
C LEU A 78 -21.62 2.85 17.08
N TYR A 79 -21.96 3.09 15.82
CA TYR A 79 -21.41 4.16 15.00
C TYR A 79 -22.52 4.99 14.34
N PRO A 80 -23.28 5.80 15.11
CA PRO A 80 -24.45 6.53 14.60
C PRO A 80 -24.09 7.62 13.57
N ASP A 81 -22.83 8.07 13.55
CA ASP A 81 -22.25 9.03 12.61
C ASP A 81 -21.96 8.42 11.24
N VAL A 82 -21.77 7.10 11.15
CA VAL A 82 -21.43 6.39 9.92
C VAL A 82 -22.68 6.16 9.07
N LYS A 83 -22.56 6.42 7.77
CA LYS A 83 -23.62 6.17 6.78
C LYS A 83 -23.20 5.23 5.65
N VAL A 84 -21.90 4.96 5.52
CA VAL A 84 -21.36 4.03 4.52
C VAL A 84 -20.81 2.79 5.22
N ILE A 85 -21.30 1.62 4.82
CA ILE A 85 -20.88 0.33 5.37
C ILE A 85 -20.49 -0.58 4.22
N PHE A 86 -19.30 -1.19 4.32
CA PHE A 86 -18.86 -2.21 3.38
C PHE A 86 -19.01 -3.58 4.01
N VAL A 87 -19.72 -4.49 3.38
CA VAL A 87 -19.84 -5.88 3.82
C VAL A 87 -18.92 -6.75 2.98
N ILE A 88 -17.83 -7.24 3.58
CA ILE A 88 -16.90 -8.15 2.93
C ILE A 88 -17.32 -9.58 3.25
N SER A 89 -17.69 -10.37 2.24
CA SER A 89 -17.99 -11.80 2.41
C SER A 89 -16.74 -12.66 2.17
N GLY A 90 -16.39 -13.48 3.18
CA GLY A 90 -15.21 -14.34 3.17
C GLY A 90 -15.45 -15.73 2.56
N CYS A 91 -14.50 -16.67 2.77
CA CYS A 91 -14.53 -18.00 2.17
C CYS A 91 -15.79 -18.79 2.53
N ILE A 92 -16.06 -18.96 3.82
CA ILE A 92 -17.14 -19.82 4.29
C ILE A 92 -18.51 -19.33 3.82
N PRO A 93 -18.92 -18.07 4.03
CA PRO A 93 -20.20 -17.58 3.51
C PRO A 93 -20.38 -17.78 2.00
N ASN A 94 -19.33 -17.53 1.21
CA ASN A 94 -19.41 -17.74 -0.24
C ASN A 94 -19.51 -19.24 -0.61
N MET A 95 -18.87 -20.15 0.14
CA MET A 95 -18.92 -21.60 -0.13
C MET A 95 -20.27 -22.22 0.23
N ILE A 96 -20.90 -21.76 1.32
CA ILE A 96 -22.20 -22.27 1.74
C ILE A 96 -23.37 -21.57 1.02
N GLY A 97 -23.09 -20.55 0.20
CA GLY A 97 -24.09 -19.87 -0.62
C GLY A 97 -24.94 -18.87 0.15
N ASP A 98 -24.39 -18.22 1.18
CA ASP A 98 -25.08 -17.13 1.89
C ASP A 98 -25.45 -16.01 0.93
N ASP A 99 -26.74 -15.65 0.89
CA ASP A 99 -27.25 -14.57 0.04
C ASP A 99 -27.01 -13.20 0.68
N THR A 100 -25.72 -12.84 0.70
CA THR A 100 -25.25 -11.58 1.30
C THR A 100 -25.89 -10.36 0.67
N GLN A 101 -26.05 -10.34 -0.66
CA GLN A 101 -26.60 -9.17 -1.36
C GLN A 101 -28.08 -8.95 -1.01
N ASN A 102 -28.88 -10.00 -1.03
CA ASN A 102 -30.30 -9.88 -0.69
C ASN A 102 -30.50 -9.45 0.78
N ALA A 103 -29.69 -9.99 1.71
CA ALA A 103 -29.75 -9.56 3.11
C ALA A 103 -29.43 -8.06 3.29
N ILE A 104 -28.46 -7.55 2.54
CA ILE A 104 -28.12 -6.12 2.50
C ILE A 104 -29.29 -5.32 1.92
N ASP A 105 -29.84 -5.73 0.78
CA ASP A 105 -30.92 -5.00 0.09
C ASP A 105 -32.18 -4.90 0.95
N LEU A 106 -32.53 -5.96 1.65
CA LEU A 106 -33.66 -5.96 2.59
C LEU A 106 -33.44 -5.01 3.76
N TRP A 107 -32.27 -5.08 4.39
CA TRP A 107 -31.93 -4.19 5.51
C TRP A 107 -31.88 -2.72 5.08
N GLN A 108 -31.33 -2.42 3.90
CA GLN A 108 -31.20 -1.06 3.39
C GLN A 108 -32.56 -0.44 3.03
N LYS A 109 -33.53 -1.23 2.56
CA LYS A 109 -34.92 -0.75 2.36
C LYS A 109 -35.56 -0.21 3.65
N GLU A 110 -35.27 -0.82 4.79
CA GLU A 110 -35.73 -0.37 6.10
C GLU A 110 -34.86 0.76 6.68
N ASN A 111 -33.66 0.98 6.11
CA ASN A 111 -32.69 1.96 6.59
C ASN A 111 -32.19 2.84 5.43
N PRO A 112 -33.05 3.66 4.78
CA PRO A 112 -32.72 4.39 3.54
C PRO A 112 -31.64 5.47 3.70
N GLY A 113 -31.29 5.85 4.96
CA GLY A 113 -30.21 6.80 5.25
C GLY A 113 -28.81 6.18 5.25
N TYR A 114 -28.68 4.89 4.96
CA TYR A 114 -27.41 4.17 4.90
C TYR A 114 -27.11 3.72 3.47
N THR A 115 -25.84 3.71 3.10
CA THR A 115 -25.33 3.08 1.88
C THR A 115 -24.52 1.86 2.28
N VAL A 116 -24.98 0.67 1.90
CA VAL A 116 -24.30 -0.60 2.21
C VAL A 116 -23.82 -1.22 0.91
N LEU A 117 -22.52 -1.50 0.82
CA LEU A 117 -21.88 -2.04 -0.38
C LEU A 117 -21.31 -3.43 -0.10
N HIS A 118 -21.71 -4.42 -0.91
CA HIS A 118 -21.19 -5.78 -0.83
C HIS A 118 -19.88 -5.92 -1.60
N VAL A 119 -18.85 -6.46 -0.93
CA VAL A 119 -17.53 -6.77 -1.50
C VAL A 119 -17.28 -8.28 -1.38
N PRO A 120 -17.61 -9.09 -2.41
CA PRO A 120 -17.31 -10.51 -2.39
C PRO A 120 -15.80 -10.72 -2.55
N ALA A 121 -15.13 -11.13 -1.47
CA ALA A 121 -13.68 -11.32 -1.43
C ALA A 121 -13.28 -12.63 -0.73
N PRO A 122 -13.77 -13.82 -1.21
CA PRO A 122 -13.32 -15.08 -0.64
C PRO A 122 -11.82 -15.28 -0.91
N GLY A 123 -11.09 -15.70 0.12
CA GLY A 123 -9.63 -15.82 0.06
C GLY A 123 -9.10 -16.78 -0.99
N TYR A 124 -9.91 -17.76 -1.42
CA TYR A 124 -9.56 -18.67 -2.51
C TYR A 124 -9.71 -18.05 -3.92
N ALA A 125 -10.36 -16.90 -4.04
CA ALA A 125 -10.68 -16.30 -5.34
C ALA A 125 -9.62 -15.28 -5.82
N GLY A 126 -8.47 -15.19 -5.14
CA GLY A 126 -7.37 -14.35 -5.59
C GLY A 126 -6.40 -13.93 -4.49
N SER A 127 -5.40 -13.17 -4.91
CA SER A 127 -4.38 -12.56 -4.06
C SER A 127 -4.93 -11.41 -3.22
N GLU A 128 -4.09 -10.85 -2.36
CA GLU A 128 -4.40 -9.63 -1.63
C GLU A 128 -4.68 -8.46 -2.59
N GLY A 129 -3.87 -8.31 -3.66
CA GLY A 129 -4.08 -7.29 -4.69
C GLY A 129 -5.42 -7.43 -5.41
N ASP A 130 -5.87 -8.66 -5.69
CA ASP A 130 -7.21 -8.89 -6.30
C ASP A 130 -8.34 -8.46 -5.38
N GLY A 131 -8.17 -8.66 -4.07
CA GLY A 131 -9.13 -8.20 -3.07
C GLY A 131 -9.22 -6.67 -3.00
N MET A 132 -8.08 -5.99 -3.07
CA MET A 132 -8.01 -4.53 -3.12
C MET A 132 -8.75 -3.98 -4.36
N GLU A 133 -8.46 -4.50 -5.54
CA GLU A 133 -9.11 -4.09 -6.79
C GLU A 133 -10.64 -4.26 -6.71
N ARG A 134 -11.12 -5.39 -6.17
CA ARG A 134 -12.57 -5.62 -5.98
C ARG A 134 -13.21 -4.59 -5.06
N ALA A 135 -12.55 -4.28 -3.94
CA ALA A 135 -13.07 -3.32 -2.97
C ALA A 135 -13.11 -1.90 -3.57
N TRP A 136 -12.05 -1.48 -4.24
CA TRP A 136 -12.01 -0.16 -4.88
C TRP A 136 -13.03 -0.01 -6.01
N MET A 137 -13.29 -1.06 -6.80
CA MET A 137 -14.35 -1.03 -7.81
C MET A 137 -15.73 -0.73 -7.23
N MET A 138 -16.00 -1.10 -5.97
CA MET A 138 -17.27 -0.76 -5.32
C MET A 138 -17.41 0.74 -5.04
N LEU A 139 -16.31 1.50 -4.98
CA LEU A 139 -16.34 2.94 -4.75
C LEU A 139 -17.02 3.71 -5.89
N LEU A 140 -17.04 3.17 -7.11
CA LEU A 140 -17.79 3.76 -8.23
C LEU A 140 -19.26 4.03 -7.88
N LYS A 141 -19.87 3.18 -7.07
CA LYS A 141 -21.27 3.34 -6.63
C LYS A 141 -21.50 4.53 -5.68
N LEU A 142 -20.42 5.10 -5.15
CA LEU A 142 -20.45 6.28 -4.27
C LEU A 142 -20.17 7.57 -5.04
N MET A 143 -19.62 7.49 -6.26
CA MET A 143 -19.18 8.63 -7.03
C MET A 143 -20.34 9.32 -7.75
N GLY A 144 -20.27 10.64 -7.85
CA GLY A 144 -21.17 11.49 -8.63
C GLY A 144 -20.46 12.12 -9.83
N ASP A 145 -21.24 12.70 -10.71
CA ASP A 145 -20.82 13.29 -11.99
C ASP A 145 -20.80 14.84 -12.01
N LYS A 146 -20.91 15.48 -10.86
CA LYS A 146 -20.97 16.95 -10.77
C LYS A 146 -19.56 17.52 -10.90
N LYS A 147 -19.30 18.24 -12.01
CA LYS A 147 -18.08 19.04 -12.15
C LYS A 147 -18.24 20.38 -11.42
N ASN A 148 -17.39 20.62 -10.44
CA ASN A 148 -17.17 21.93 -9.87
C ASN A 148 -15.93 22.54 -10.55
N SER A 149 -16.03 23.77 -11.07
CA SER A 149 -14.87 24.50 -11.57
C SER A 149 -14.02 24.96 -10.38
N LEU A 150 -12.89 24.32 -10.16
CA LEU A 150 -11.90 24.75 -9.18
C LEU A 150 -10.85 25.64 -9.86
N ASN A 151 -10.23 26.53 -9.09
CA ASN A 151 -9.19 27.44 -9.59
C ASN A 151 -7.85 26.72 -9.85
N LEU A 152 -7.64 25.55 -9.25
CA LEU A 152 -6.43 24.73 -9.39
C LEU A 152 -6.83 23.34 -9.88
N PRO A 153 -5.95 22.67 -10.64
CA PRO A 153 -6.16 21.26 -11.00
C PRO A 153 -6.37 20.39 -9.77
N GLU A 154 -7.30 19.43 -9.88
CA GLU A 154 -7.58 18.45 -8.81
C GLU A 154 -7.18 17.05 -9.28
N ILE A 155 -6.47 16.31 -8.42
CA ILE A 155 -6.06 14.92 -8.69
C ILE A 155 -6.59 13.97 -7.63
N ASN A 156 -6.81 12.73 -8.04
CA ASN A 156 -6.97 11.61 -7.11
C ASN A 156 -5.71 10.75 -7.06
N ILE A 157 -5.41 10.17 -5.90
CA ILE A 157 -4.30 9.24 -5.69
C ILE A 157 -4.87 7.86 -5.37
N LEU A 158 -4.61 6.90 -6.25
CA LEU A 158 -5.06 5.51 -6.18
C LEU A 158 -3.88 4.56 -5.97
N GLY A 159 -4.14 3.38 -5.42
CA GLY A 159 -3.16 2.29 -5.33
C GLY A 159 -2.40 2.23 -4.01
N ILE A 160 -2.33 3.31 -3.26
CA ILE A 160 -1.73 3.38 -1.92
C ILE A 160 -2.83 3.26 -0.88
N THR A 161 -2.55 2.58 0.23
CA THR A 161 -3.48 2.38 1.33
C THR A 161 -2.99 3.03 2.63
N ALA A 162 -3.89 3.15 3.63
CA ALA A 162 -3.53 3.62 4.97
C ALA A 162 -2.50 2.71 5.67
N SER A 163 -2.43 1.44 5.26
CA SER A 163 -1.52 0.45 5.82
C SER A 163 -0.17 0.35 5.11
N ASP A 164 0.03 1.07 4.00
CA ASP A 164 1.36 1.16 3.40
C ASP A 164 2.32 1.90 4.34
N PRO A 165 3.52 1.34 4.59
CA PRO A 165 4.48 1.98 5.46
C PRO A 165 4.82 3.38 4.92
N TYR A 166 4.78 4.37 5.82
CA TYR A 166 5.00 5.78 5.47
C TYR A 166 4.01 6.42 4.48
N GLY A 167 3.01 5.69 3.94
CA GLY A 167 2.09 6.20 2.93
C GLY A 167 1.36 7.48 3.33
N ILE A 168 0.99 7.63 4.62
CA ILE A 168 0.41 8.88 5.14
C ILE A 168 1.45 10.02 5.18
N ASN A 169 2.71 9.70 5.51
CA ASN A 169 3.79 10.70 5.54
C ASN A 169 4.13 11.18 4.12
N ASP A 170 4.13 10.26 3.17
CA ASP A 170 4.33 10.57 1.76
C ASP A 170 3.19 11.43 1.19
N LEU A 171 1.94 11.12 1.56
CA LEU A 171 0.80 11.96 1.22
C LEU A 171 0.94 13.39 1.79
N ASN A 172 1.37 13.52 3.04
CA ASN A 172 1.60 14.82 3.65
C ASN A 172 2.75 15.58 2.96
N TYR A 173 3.79 14.87 2.54
CA TYR A 173 4.86 15.45 1.73
C TYR A 173 4.34 15.94 0.38
N LEU A 174 3.54 15.15 -0.33
CA LEU A 174 2.90 15.57 -1.59
C LEU A 174 2.00 16.78 -1.39
N ARG A 175 1.17 16.81 -0.34
CA ARG A 175 0.34 17.99 -0.01
C ARG A 175 1.18 19.26 0.18
N LYS A 176 2.35 19.13 0.79
CA LYS A 176 3.28 20.25 1.00
C LYS A 176 3.84 20.78 -0.32
N ILE A 177 4.33 19.92 -1.20
CA ILE A 177 4.94 20.35 -2.49
C ILE A 177 3.91 20.79 -3.53
N PHE A 178 2.66 20.31 -3.42
CA PHE A 178 1.55 20.68 -4.30
C PHE A 178 0.82 21.96 -3.85
N TYR A 179 1.13 22.46 -2.67
CA TYR A 179 0.44 23.63 -2.12
C TYR A 179 0.44 24.82 -3.10
N GLY A 180 -0.74 25.36 -3.41
CA GLY A 180 -0.95 26.45 -4.34
C GLY A 180 -0.78 26.09 -5.84
N LYS A 181 -0.57 24.82 -6.19
CA LYS A 181 -0.37 24.33 -7.57
C LYS A 181 -1.38 23.25 -7.96
N ILE A 182 -1.60 22.25 -7.11
CA ILE A 182 -2.51 21.13 -7.35
C ILE A 182 -3.29 20.86 -6.07
N ASN A 183 -4.57 20.54 -6.19
CA ASN A 183 -5.39 20.02 -5.11
C ASN A 183 -5.42 18.49 -5.16
N ILE A 184 -5.27 17.82 -4.00
CA ILE A 184 -5.56 16.39 -3.86
C ILE A 184 -7.02 16.28 -3.43
N GLY A 185 -7.90 15.91 -4.35
CA GLY A 185 -9.34 15.77 -4.11
C GLY A 185 -9.65 14.53 -3.27
N CYS A 186 -9.09 13.39 -3.65
CA CYS A 186 -9.17 12.14 -2.90
C CYS A 186 -7.87 11.35 -2.96
N ALA A 187 -7.41 10.87 -1.81
CA ALA A 187 -6.31 9.91 -1.72
C ALA A 187 -6.80 8.69 -0.93
N LEU A 188 -6.81 7.51 -1.55
CA LEU A 188 -7.41 6.31 -0.96
C LEU A 188 -6.74 5.84 0.33
N GLN A 189 -5.51 6.29 0.63
CA GLN A 189 -4.87 6.04 1.92
C GLN A 189 -5.45 6.85 3.08
N GLN A 190 -6.15 7.97 2.79
CA GLN A 190 -6.81 8.78 3.81
C GLN A 190 -7.89 9.66 3.17
N CYS A 191 -9.13 9.20 3.15
CA CYS A 191 -10.25 9.91 2.55
C CYS A 191 -11.54 9.75 3.37
N SER A 192 -12.58 10.46 2.95
CA SER A 192 -13.96 10.32 3.44
C SER A 192 -14.88 9.90 2.30
N SER A 193 -16.07 9.41 2.62
CA SER A 193 -17.10 9.09 1.63
C SER A 193 -17.49 10.31 0.76
N LYS A 194 -17.43 11.52 1.35
CA LYS A 194 -17.66 12.78 0.64
C LYS A 194 -16.56 13.07 -0.37
N GLU A 195 -15.27 12.84 -0.05
CA GLU A 195 -14.17 12.98 -1.00
C GLU A 195 -14.29 11.93 -2.10
N ILE A 196 -14.65 10.69 -1.77
CA ILE A 196 -14.91 9.63 -2.76
C ILE A 196 -16.05 10.03 -3.71
N SER A 197 -17.14 10.63 -3.19
CA SER A 197 -18.27 11.03 -4.05
C SER A 197 -17.89 12.08 -5.09
N ARG A 198 -16.80 12.79 -4.89
CA ARG A 198 -16.28 13.81 -5.80
C ARG A 198 -15.14 13.35 -6.71
N MET A 199 -14.69 12.11 -6.58
CA MET A 199 -13.57 11.60 -7.40
C MET A 199 -13.81 11.74 -8.90
N GLY A 200 -15.08 11.62 -9.35
CA GLY A 200 -15.46 11.82 -10.74
C GLY A 200 -15.32 13.26 -11.25
N GLU A 201 -15.01 14.24 -10.39
CA GLU A 201 -14.81 15.66 -10.74
C GLU A 201 -13.34 16.02 -11.03
N ALA A 202 -12.39 15.14 -10.70
CA ALA A 202 -10.96 15.39 -10.79
C ALA A 202 -10.48 15.54 -12.25
N ASP A 203 -9.35 16.24 -12.41
CA ASP A 203 -8.70 16.42 -13.71
C ASP A 203 -7.80 15.24 -14.10
N LEU A 204 -7.29 14.48 -13.10
CA LEU A 204 -6.40 13.35 -13.33
C LEU A 204 -6.43 12.35 -12.17
N ASN A 205 -6.42 11.05 -12.49
CA ASN A 205 -6.16 9.98 -11.54
C ASN A 205 -4.70 9.54 -11.61
N ILE A 206 -3.98 9.57 -10.50
CA ILE A 206 -2.64 9.01 -10.35
C ILE A 206 -2.76 7.60 -9.77
N VAL A 207 -2.22 6.60 -10.46
CA VAL A 207 -2.31 5.20 -10.09
C VAL A 207 -0.93 4.64 -9.75
N PHE A 208 -0.73 4.26 -8.51
CA PHE A 208 0.50 3.60 -8.05
C PHE A 208 0.30 2.08 -7.97
N GLY A 209 0.51 1.40 -9.08
CA GLY A 209 0.54 -0.05 -9.22
C GLY A 209 -0.81 -0.77 -9.15
N ARG A 210 -1.69 -0.38 -8.26
CA ARG A 210 -3.04 -0.94 -8.10
C ARG A 210 -4.10 0.14 -8.21
N GLY A 211 -5.36 -0.24 -8.46
CA GLY A 211 -6.46 0.71 -8.69
C GLY A 211 -6.63 1.11 -10.15
N GLU A 212 -5.89 0.47 -11.07
CA GLU A 212 -6.02 0.75 -12.50
C GLU A 212 -7.41 0.39 -13.03
N LYS A 213 -8.03 -0.69 -12.52
CA LYS A 213 -9.41 -1.05 -12.91
C LYS A 213 -10.40 0.03 -12.51
N LEU A 214 -10.25 0.60 -11.30
CA LEU A 214 -11.07 1.72 -10.87
C LEU A 214 -10.81 2.96 -11.74
N ALA A 215 -9.54 3.31 -11.97
CA ALA A 215 -9.17 4.47 -12.78
C ALA A 215 -9.74 4.39 -14.20
N LYS A 216 -9.62 3.21 -14.84
CA LYS A 216 -10.19 2.95 -16.16
C LYS A 216 -11.72 3.10 -16.17
N ALA A 217 -12.38 2.53 -15.18
CA ALA A 217 -13.83 2.66 -15.05
C ALA A 217 -14.28 4.12 -14.79
N MET A 218 -13.47 4.90 -14.07
CA MET A 218 -13.69 6.34 -13.89
C MET A 218 -13.50 7.13 -15.19
N GLU A 219 -12.50 6.77 -16.00
CA GLU A 219 -12.31 7.38 -17.32
C GLU A 219 -13.51 7.09 -18.25
N GLU A 220 -13.97 5.83 -18.27
CA GLU A 220 -15.13 5.40 -19.07
C GLU A 220 -16.44 6.06 -18.62
N THR A 221 -16.62 6.26 -17.30
CA THR A 221 -17.88 6.74 -16.72
C THR A 221 -17.95 8.25 -16.59
N PHE A 222 -16.86 8.88 -16.15
CA PHE A 222 -16.82 10.30 -15.80
C PHE A 222 -15.88 11.12 -16.71
N GLY A 223 -15.10 10.45 -17.57
CA GLY A 223 -14.12 11.11 -18.44
C GLY A 223 -12.88 11.60 -17.70
N VAL A 224 -12.59 11.11 -16.50
CA VAL A 224 -11.39 11.48 -15.73
C VAL A 224 -10.21 10.64 -16.24
N PRO A 225 -9.22 11.26 -16.92
CA PRO A 225 -8.06 10.53 -17.42
C PRO A 225 -7.22 9.98 -16.27
N TYR A 226 -6.38 8.97 -16.58
CA TYR A 226 -5.47 8.42 -15.58
C TYR A 226 -4.06 8.20 -16.11
N VAL A 227 -3.11 8.10 -15.19
CA VAL A 227 -1.73 7.73 -15.46
C VAL A 227 -1.23 6.74 -14.42
N CYS A 228 -0.60 5.65 -14.89
CA CYS A 228 0.05 4.68 -14.02
C CYS A 228 1.51 5.10 -13.78
N CYS A 229 1.89 5.22 -12.51
CA CYS A 229 3.21 5.65 -12.08
C CYS A 229 3.90 4.57 -11.25
N ASN A 230 5.23 4.52 -11.31
CA ASN A 230 6.03 3.88 -10.29
C ASN A 230 6.05 4.74 -9.03
N TYR A 231 6.23 4.12 -7.86
CA TYR A 231 6.36 4.88 -6.63
C TYR A 231 7.65 5.74 -6.67
N PRO A 232 7.57 7.07 -6.39
CA PRO A 232 8.63 8.02 -6.75
C PRO A 232 9.78 8.06 -5.72
N TYR A 233 10.45 6.91 -5.50
CA TYR A 233 11.64 6.83 -4.67
C TYR A 233 12.83 7.55 -5.30
N GLY A 234 13.67 8.12 -4.46
CA GLY A 234 14.88 8.84 -4.88
C GLY A 234 14.57 10.24 -5.43
N ILE A 235 15.63 10.98 -5.75
CA ILE A 235 15.51 12.34 -6.29
C ILE A 235 15.03 12.31 -7.73
N GLN A 236 15.58 11.42 -8.54
CA GLN A 236 15.14 11.31 -9.94
C GLN A 236 13.69 10.82 -10.03
N GLY A 237 13.25 9.91 -9.13
CA GLY A 237 11.86 9.43 -9.15
C GLY A 237 10.83 10.50 -8.83
N ILE A 238 11.09 11.34 -7.84
CA ILE A 238 10.18 12.45 -7.54
C ILE A 238 10.23 13.52 -8.62
N LYS A 239 11.39 13.77 -9.24
CA LYS A 239 11.55 14.68 -10.36
C LYS A 239 10.72 14.21 -11.57
N ASP A 240 10.92 12.97 -12.02
CA ASP A 240 10.16 12.36 -13.12
C ASP A 240 8.65 12.44 -12.88
N PHE A 241 8.23 12.23 -11.63
CA PHE A 241 6.83 12.33 -11.24
C PHE A 241 6.29 13.75 -11.33
N LEU A 242 7.06 14.76 -10.88
CA LEU A 242 6.66 16.16 -10.98
C LEU A 242 6.63 16.65 -12.44
N GLU A 243 7.64 16.28 -13.25
CA GLU A 243 7.67 16.59 -14.69
C GLU A 243 6.47 15.98 -15.43
N LEU A 244 6.06 14.75 -15.08
CA LEU A 244 4.84 14.15 -15.61
C LEU A 244 3.58 14.97 -15.26
N LEU A 245 3.49 15.47 -14.02
CA LEU A 245 2.36 16.34 -13.62
C LEU A 245 2.38 17.70 -14.33
N GLU A 246 3.58 18.27 -14.57
CA GLU A 246 3.72 19.49 -15.39
C GLU A 246 3.15 19.28 -16.80
N GLU A 247 3.50 18.15 -17.43
CA GLU A 247 2.99 17.80 -18.76
C GLU A 247 1.47 17.63 -18.80
N LYS A 248 0.92 16.90 -17.80
CA LYS A 248 -0.51 16.53 -17.81
C LYS A 248 -1.45 17.65 -17.34
N LEU A 249 -0.99 18.52 -16.44
CA LEU A 249 -1.84 19.51 -15.76
C LEU A 249 -1.45 20.96 -16.05
N SER A 250 -0.41 21.19 -16.87
CA SER A 250 0.10 22.53 -17.20
C SER A 250 0.45 23.36 -15.96
N VAL A 251 1.02 22.73 -14.96
CA VAL A 251 1.56 23.34 -13.73
C VAL A 251 3.07 23.48 -13.82
N ASN A 252 3.71 24.21 -12.91
CA ASN A 252 5.16 24.38 -12.90
C ASN A 252 5.74 24.02 -11.53
N PHE A 253 6.72 23.10 -11.49
CA PHE A 253 7.43 22.64 -10.30
C PHE A 253 8.93 22.98 -10.34
N SER A 254 9.43 23.77 -11.30
CA SER A 254 10.85 24.06 -11.49
C SER A 254 11.55 24.51 -10.20
N ASP A 255 10.94 25.42 -9.42
CA ASP A 255 11.52 25.86 -8.14
C ASP A 255 11.61 24.71 -7.12
N THR A 256 10.59 23.88 -7.04
CA THR A 256 10.54 22.71 -6.15
C THR A 256 11.60 21.69 -6.55
N ILE A 257 11.77 21.43 -7.84
CA ILE A 257 12.78 20.51 -8.38
C ILE A 257 14.19 21.03 -8.07
N ASN A 258 14.47 22.33 -8.35
CA ASN A 258 15.77 22.96 -8.06
C ASN A 258 16.14 22.90 -6.57
N GLU A 259 15.16 23.13 -5.67
CA GLU A 259 15.38 23.01 -4.24
C GLU A 259 15.73 21.57 -3.83
N MET A 260 15.04 20.59 -4.40
CA MET A 260 15.30 19.16 -4.13
C MET A 260 16.67 18.74 -4.66
N GLU A 261 17.05 19.15 -5.86
CA GLU A 261 18.37 18.85 -6.44
C GLU A 261 19.51 19.48 -5.60
N THR A 262 19.34 20.72 -5.12
CA THR A 262 20.31 21.36 -4.22
C THR A 262 20.47 20.58 -2.93
N LYS A 263 19.38 20.12 -2.32
CA LYS A 263 19.43 19.28 -1.11
C LYS A 263 20.08 17.93 -1.39
N ALA A 264 19.81 17.33 -2.55
CA ALA A 264 20.43 16.08 -2.97
C ALA A 264 21.95 16.21 -3.15
N ASP A 265 22.42 17.29 -3.76
CA ASP A 265 23.86 17.58 -3.91
C ASP A 265 24.58 17.63 -2.56
N HIS A 266 23.97 18.29 -1.57
CA HIS A 266 24.50 18.30 -0.20
C HIS A 266 24.52 16.90 0.41
N LEU A 267 23.46 16.11 0.22
CA LEU A 267 23.39 14.73 0.70
C LEU A 267 24.48 13.87 0.09
N VAL A 268 24.66 13.90 -1.24
CA VAL A 268 25.69 13.13 -1.95
C VAL A 268 27.08 13.52 -1.48
N LYS A 269 27.39 14.82 -1.36
CA LYS A 269 28.69 15.29 -0.88
C LYS A 269 29.01 14.80 0.54
N ASN A 270 28.03 14.82 1.43
CA ASN A 270 28.20 14.38 2.82
C ASN A 270 28.22 12.85 2.98
N SER A 271 27.71 12.10 2.02
CA SER A 271 27.55 10.64 2.08
C SER A 271 28.47 9.89 1.10
N ALA A 272 29.30 10.59 0.34
CA ALA A 272 30.07 10.00 -0.78
C ALA A 272 30.84 8.74 -0.38
N MET A 273 31.50 8.74 0.80
CA MET A 273 32.22 7.57 1.29
C MET A 273 31.32 6.35 1.53
N TYR A 274 30.10 6.56 2.02
CA TYR A 274 29.16 5.49 2.26
C TYR A 274 28.50 5.00 0.96
N LEU A 275 28.22 5.92 0.04
CA LEU A 275 27.61 5.58 -1.27
C LEU A 275 28.53 4.68 -2.10
N THR A 276 29.85 4.85 -2.01
CA THR A 276 30.81 3.96 -2.69
C THR A 276 30.72 2.51 -2.22
N THR A 277 30.29 2.26 -0.97
CA THR A 277 30.10 0.89 -0.45
C THR A 277 28.87 0.19 -1.00
N LEU A 278 27.93 0.94 -1.59
CA LEU A 278 26.72 0.41 -2.19
C LEU A 278 26.88 0.05 -3.67
N TYR A 279 27.92 0.60 -4.33
CA TYR A 279 28.14 0.37 -5.76
C TYR A 279 28.36 -1.12 -6.06
N GLN A 280 27.55 -1.64 -6.99
CA GLN A 280 27.49 -3.06 -7.36
C GLN A 280 27.17 -4.03 -6.19
N LEU A 281 26.66 -3.52 -5.06
CA LEU A 281 26.21 -4.38 -3.96
C LEU A 281 24.96 -5.15 -4.39
N PRO A 282 24.99 -6.50 -4.38
CA PRO A 282 23.84 -7.28 -4.85
C PRO A 282 22.75 -7.38 -3.79
N ALA A 283 21.55 -6.96 -4.15
CA ALA A 283 20.37 -7.00 -3.29
C ALA A 283 19.27 -7.92 -3.84
N ALA A 284 18.51 -8.52 -2.95
CA ALA A 284 17.21 -9.12 -3.26
C ALA A 284 16.11 -8.08 -3.00
N LEU A 285 15.22 -7.90 -3.97
CA LEU A 285 14.16 -6.90 -3.94
C LEU A 285 12.80 -7.57 -4.08
N MET A 286 11.91 -7.30 -3.14
CA MET A 286 10.57 -7.83 -3.13
C MET A 286 9.54 -6.77 -2.76
N GLY A 287 8.42 -6.76 -3.46
CA GLY A 287 7.31 -5.82 -3.21
C GLY A 287 6.21 -5.94 -4.26
N ASP A 288 5.18 -5.15 -4.14
CA ASP A 288 4.20 -4.98 -5.22
C ASP A 288 4.81 -4.22 -6.41
N LYS A 289 4.11 -4.25 -7.54
CA LYS A 289 4.64 -3.76 -8.81
C LYS A 289 5.16 -2.31 -8.75
N ALA A 290 4.39 -1.38 -8.17
CA ALA A 290 4.77 0.04 -8.21
C ALA A 290 5.94 0.35 -7.28
N HIS A 291 5.89 -0.15 -6.05
CA HIS A 291 6.96 0.04 -5.07
C HIS A 291 8.25 -0.64 -5.53
N ARG A 292 8.15 -1.89 -6.01
CA ARG A 292 9.30 -2.65 -6.51
C ARG A 292 9.95 -1.96 -7.70
N SER A 293 9.18 -1.53 -8.70
CA SER A 293 9.74 -0.88 -9.89
C SER A 293 10.39 0.47 -9.55
N GLY A 294 9.77 1.27 -8.68
CA GLY A 294 10.34 2.53 -8.21
C GLY A 294 11.62 2.31 -7.40
N MET A 295 11.61 1.34 -6.47
CA MET A 295 12.79 1.02 -5.65
C MET A 295 13.91 0.44 -6.51
N LYS A 296 13.61 -0.44 -7.47
CA LYS A 296 14.60 -0.98 -8.41
C LYS A 296 15.33 0.14 -9.15
N ARG A 297 14.58 1.08 -9.72
CA ARG A 297 15.16 2.25 -10.39
C ARG A 297 16.07 3.04 -9.44
N PHE A 298 15.59 3.35 -8.23
CA PHE A 298 16.37 4.07 -7.23
C PHE A 298 17.69 3.34 -6.89
N LEU A 299 17.64 2.03 -6.63
CA LEU A 299 18.81 1.24 -6.28
C LEU A 299 19.82 1.14 -7.43
N GLN A 300 19.34 0.89 -8.66
CA GLN A 300 20.21 0.71 -9.81
C GLN A 300 20.74 2.03 -10.36
N ASP A 301 19.86 3.00 -10.61
CA ASP A 301 20.20 4.20 -11.39
C ASP A 301 20.78 5.30 -10.51
N GLU A 302 20.34 5.41 -9.23
CA GLU A 302 20.86 6.45 -8.32
C GLU A 302 21.94 5.95 -7.37
N LEU A 303 21.88 4.67 -6.93
CA LEU A 303 22.88 4.11 -5.98
C LEU A 303 23.88 3.16 -6.64
N GLY A 304 23.69 2.76 -7.89
CA GLY A 304 24.56 1.84 -8.63
C GLY A 304 24.59 0.41 -8.07
N MET A 305 23.55 -0.01 -7.34
CA MET A 305 23.43 -1.35 -6.77
C MET A 305 23.04 -2.38 -7.83
N GLU A 306 23.33 -3.66 -7.56
CA GLU A 306 22.88 -4.79 -8.39
C GLU A 306 21.57 -5.38 -7.81
N ILE A 307 20.62 -5.75 -8.67
CA ILE A 307 19.44 -6.52 -8.26
C ILE A 307 19.65 -7.99 -8.64
N ALA A 308 20.12 -8.78 -7.67
CA ALA A 308 20.39 -10.21 -7.85
C ALA A 308 19.10 -11.05 -7.85
N VAL A 309 18.08 -10.64 -7.11
CA VAL A 309 16.76 -11.28 -7.08
C VAL A 309 15.67 -10.23 -7.14
N GLU A 310 14.70 -10.43 -8.02
CA GLU A 310 13.48 -9.64 -8.05
C GLU A 310 12.25 -10.55 -7.90
N ALA A 311 11.34 -10.21 -7.00
CA ALA A 311 10.13 -10.98 -6.75
C ALA A 311 8.90 -10.10 -6.49
N ASP A 312 7.79 -10.47 -7.11
CA ASP A 312 6.49 -9.83 -6.89
C ASP A 312 5.81 -10.44 -5.67
N ALA A 313 5.37 -9.60 -4.75
CA ALA A 313 4.77 -10.03 -3.49
C ALA A 313 3.41 -10.75 -3.65
N ASP A 314 2.66 -10.43 -4.70
CA ASP A 314 1.32 -10.99 -4.94
C ASP A 314 1.36 -12.31 -5.72
N THR A 315 2.35 -12.49 -6.59
CA THR A 315 2.39 -13.61 -7.55
C THR A 315 3.48 -14.63 -7.27
N THR A 316 4.48 -14.31 -6.44
CA THR A 316 5.59 -15.22 -6.15
C THR A 316 5.20 -16.21 -5.06
N ASP A 317 5.47 -17.50 -5.29
CA ASP A 317 5.37 -18.54 -4.27
C ASP A 317 6.54 -18.44 -3.29
N GLN A 318 6.26 -18.61 -2.00
CA GLN A 318 7.27 -18.48 -0.94
C GLN A 318 8.45 -19.45 -1.10
N ASN A 319 8.18 -20.69 -1.54
CA ASN A 319 9.25 -21.67 -1.74
C ASN A 319 10.13 -21.29 -2.93
N LEU A 320 9.52 -20.75 -3.99
CA LEU A 320 10.25 -20.25 -5.16
C LEU A 320 11.13 -19.04 -4.80
N LEU A 321 10.62 -18.15 -3.96
CA LEU A 321 11.39 -17.02 -3.45
C LEU A 321 12.61 -17.50 -2.65
N GLU A 322 12.40 -18.43 -1.72
CA GLU A 322 13.47 -19.03 -0.92
C GLU A 322 14.56 -19.65 -1.81
N GLN A 323 14.15 -20.39 -2.85
CA GLN A 323 15.09 -20.98 -3.80
C GLN A 323 15.89 -19.91 -4.57
N LYS A 324 15.21 -18.88 -5.08
CA LYS A 324 15.89 -17.78 -5.79
C LYS A 324 16.90 -17.06 -4.90
N VAL A 325 16.55 -16.76 -3.65
CA VAL A 325 17.47 -16.12 -2.71
C VAL A 325 18.64 -17.02 -2.37
N LYS A 326 18.42 -18.32 -2.14
CA LYS A 326 19.45 -19.30 -1.86
C LYS A 326 20.48 -19.42 -3.00
N ASP A 327 20.01 -19.40 -4.25
CA ASP A 327 20.84 -19.59 -5.44
C ASP A 327 21.50 -18.28 -5.91
N SER A 328 21.20 -17.16 -5.28
CA SER A 328 21.73 -15.84 -5.62
C SER A 328 22.96 -15.46 -4.79
N ASN A 329 23.67 -14.41 -5.24
CA ASN A 329 24.73 -13.75 -4.50
C ASN A 329 24.22 -12.57 -3.64
N ALA A 330 22.89 -12.42 -3.46
CA ALA A 330 22.33 -11.32 -2.69
C ALA A 330 22.89 -11.29 -1.25
N VAL A 331 23.26 -10.09 -0.80
CA VAL A 331 23.80 -9.85 0.56
C VAL A 331 22.91 -8.95 1.40
N LEU A 332 21.87 -8.38 0.80
CA LEU A 332 20.89 -7.50 1.43
C LEU A 332 19.49 -7.86 0.89
N LEU A 333 18.46 -7.78 1.73
CA LEU A 333 17.08 -7.96 1.32
C LEU A 333 16.29 -6.67 1.58
N LEU A 334 15.60 -6.16 0.54
CA LEU A 334 14.62 -5.10 0.65
C LEU A 334 13.23 -5.71 0.45
N ALA A 335 12.41 -5.71 1.50
CA ALA A 335 11.12 -6.40 1.49
C ALA A 335 10.19 -5.88 2.61
N SER A 336 9.17 -6.68 2.97
CA SER A 336 8.30 -6.45 4.12
C SER A 336 8.73 -7.27 5.35
N SER A 337 8.06 -7.07 6.48
CA SER A 337 8.26 -7.88 7.69
C SER A 337 7.95 -9.37 7.50
N PHE A 338 7.13 -9.74 6.52
CA PHE A 338 6.83 -11.15 6.24
C PHE A 338 8.05 -11.93 5.76
N GLN A 339 9.09 -11.25 5.27
CA GLN A 339 10.34 -11.87 4.86
C GLN A 339 11.41 -11.89 5.97
N ALA A 340 11.08 -11.47 7.19
CA ALA A 340 12.04 -11.46 8.31
C ALA A 340 12.60 -12.86 8.61
N GLU A 341 11.79 -13.92 8.50
CA GLU A 341 12.27 -15.28 8.69
C GLU A 341 13.21 -15.74 7.56
N LEU A 342 12.90 -15.37 6.31
CA LEU A 342 13.78 -15.61 5.17
C LEU A 342 15.11 -14.89 5.34
N ALA A 343 15.08 -13.61 5.71
CA ALA A 343 16.25 -12.80 5.97
C ALA A 343 17.14 -13.41 7.05
N ARG A 344 16.54 -13.83 8.18
CA ARG A 344 17.24 -14.48 9.27
C ARG A 344 17.89 -15.81 8.83
N ARG A 345 17.18 -16.66 8.08
CA ARG A 345 17.67 -17.96 7.62
C ARG A 345 18.90 -17.85 6.73
N PHE A 346 18.92 -16.83 5.86
CA PHE A 346 20.05 -16.60 4.96
C PHE A 346 21.05 -15.55 5.48
N SER A 347 20.88 -15.09 6.72
CA SER A 347 21.72 -14.06 7.33
C SER A 347 21.81 -12.77 6.50
N LEU A 348 20.69 -12.38 5.88
CA LEU A 348 20.58 -11.15 5.10
C LEU A 348 20.02 -10.03 5.99
N PRO A 349 20.71 -8.89 6.13
CA PRO A 349 20.07 -7.69 6.68
C PRO A 349 18.81 -7.35 5.89
N LEU A 350 17.74 -6.95 6.59
CA LEU A 350 16.44 -6.64 5.98
C LEU A 350 16.13 -5.15 6.09
N VAL A 351 15.92 -4.50 4.96
CA VAL A 351 15.39 -3.14 4.89
C VAL A 351 13.90 -3.23 4.55
N ARG A 352 13.05 -2.74 5.44
CA ARG A 352 11.61 -2.75 5.28
C ARG A 352 11.16 -1.49 4.58
N TYR A 353 10.53 -1.65 3.41
CA TYR A 353 10.08 -0.51 2.61
C TYR A 353 8.65 -0.66 2.06
N VAL A 354 8.09 -1.88 2.15
CA VAL A 354 6.74 -2.19 1.67
C VAL A 354 5.91 -2.89 2.74
N TYR A 355 4.60 -2.85 2.55
CA TYR A 355 3.63 -3.52 3.41
C TYR A 355 3.82 -5.04 3.46
N PRO A 356 3.63 -5.67 4.65
CA PRO A 356 3.44 -5.05 5.97
C PRO A 356 4.76 -4.76 6.69
N VAL A 357 4.77 -3.71 7.53
CA VAL A 357 5.86 -3.46 8.49
C VAL A 357 5.28 -3.54 9.90
N VAL A 358 5.54 -4.66 10.60
CA VAL A 358 4.96 -4.99 11.91
C VAL A 358 5.98 -5.23 13.00
N ASP A 359 7.25 -5.28 12.66
CA ASP A 359 8.38 -5.56 13.55
C ASP A 359 9.37 -4.38 13.67
N GLU A 360 9.00 -3.22 13.11
CA GLU A 360 9.69 -1.95 13.32
C GLU A 360 8.71 -0.88 13.78
N VAL A 361 9.20 0.01 14.63
CA VAL A 361 8.44 1.16 15.12
C VAL A 361 8.98 2.43 14.49
N CYS A 362 8.11 3.20 13.80
CA CYS A 362 8.42 4.53 13.31
C CYS A 362 7.53 5.56 14.03
N LEU A 363 8.09 6.40 14.85
CA LEU A 363 7.37 7.44 15.62
C LEU A 363 7.45 8.81 14.95
N THR A 364 8.25 8.95 13.91
CA THR A 364 8.45 10.21 13.18
C THR A 364 7.53 10.31 11.97
N GLN A 365 7.29 11.53 11.51
CA GLN A 365 6.56 11.79 10.26
C GLN A 365 7.51 11.77 9.05
N GLN A 366 8.42 10.79 9.02
CA GLN A 366 9.41 10.65 7.97
C GLN A 366 8.75 10.15 6.67
N PRO A 367 8.85 10.88 5.55
CA PRO A 367 8.44 10.37 4.24
C PRO A 367 9.50 9.40 3.69
N MET A 368 9.10 8.61 2.69
CA MET A 368 10.02 7.78 1.88
C MET A 368 10.33 8.39 0.51
N ILE A 369 9.68 9.48 0.16
CA ILE A 369 9.86 10.20 -1.11
C ILE A 369 10.46 11.59 -0.91
N GLY A 370 10.94 12.20 -1.99
CA GLY A 370 11.61 13.49 -1.95
C GLY A 370 13.00 13.46 -1.33
N SER A 371 13.59 14.62 -1.09
CA SER A 371 14.97 14.71 -0.55
C SER A 371 15.12 14.10 0.85
N GLU A 372 14.14 14.32 1.71
CA GLU A 372 14.13 13.78 3.07
C GLU A 372 13.97 12.25 3.07
N GLY A 373 13.08 11.73 2.22
CA GLY A 373 12.87 10.30 2.04
C GLY A 373 14.07 9.61 1.42
N THR A 374 14.70 10.23 0.44
CA THR A 374 15.94 9.72 -0.17
C THR A 374 17.06 9.59 0.85
N ALA A 375 17.27 10.63 1.67
CA ALA A 375 18.27 10.61 2.73
C ALA A 375 18.00 9.47 3.72
N TRP A 376 16.75 9.30 4.13
CA TRP A 376 16.36 8.25 5.05
C TRP A 376 16.55 6.85 4.45
N LEU A 377 16.15 6.63 3.20
CA LEU A 377 16.35 5.34 2.51
C LEU A 377 17.82 4.98 2.38
N ILE A 378 18.68 5.93 1.98
CA ILE A 378 20.12 5.74 1.93
C ILE A 378 20.65 5.34 3.31
N GLN A 379 20.26 6.05 4.36
CA GLN A 379 20.66 5.73 5.73
C GLN A 379 20.26 4.31 6.13
N GLN A 380 19.02 3.87 5.83
CA GLN A 380 18.58 2.51 6.16
C GLN A 380 19.39 1.46 5.40
N ILE A 381 19.62 1.66 4.10
CA ILE A 381 20.37 0.73 3.25
C ILE A 381 21.83 0.65 3.69
N VAL A 382 22.47 1.78 3.95
CA VAL A 382 23.87 1.82 4.44
C VAL A 382 23.97 1.15 5.79
N ASN A 383 23.11 1.49 6.75
CA ASN A 383 23.14 0.88 8.08
C ASN A 383 22.93 -0.65 8.01
N ALA A 384 22.04 -1.12 7.16
CA ALA A 384 21.84 -2.54 6.92
C ALA A 384 23.09 -3.17 6.28
N SER A 385 23.71 -2.52 5.30
CA SER A 385 24.93 -3.04 4.66
C SER A 385 26.11 -3.16 5.63
N LEU A 386 26.23 -2.25 6.60
CA LEU A 386 27.26 -2.30 7.64
C LEU A 386 27.06 -3.46 8.66
N GLN A 387 25.86 -4.03 8.73
CA GLN A 387 25.54 -5.16 9.60
C GLN A 387 25.74 -6.52 8.93
N MET A 388 26.16 -6.54 7.66
CA MET A 388 26.37 -7.80 6.94
C MET A 388 27.44 -8.65 7.63
N PRO A 389 27.15 -9.93 7.92
CA PRO A 389 28.19 -10.85 8.35
C PRO A 389 29.18 -11.02 7.18
N TYR A 390 30.47 -10.87 7.45
CA TYR A 390 31.52 -11.04 6.45
C TYR A 390 31.46 -12.44 5.84
N LYS A 391 30.88 -12.53 4.66
CA LYS A 391 30.78 -13.79 3.91
C LYS A 391 31.81 -13.90 2.79
N THR A 392 32.82 -13.04 2.70
CA THR A 392 33.66 -13.05 1.50
C THR A 392 35.15 -12.93 1.77
N ASP A 393 35.86 -13.79 1.11
CA ASP A 393 37.24 -13.65 0.78
C ASP A 393 37.47 -12.38 -0.09
N GLY A 394 37.59 -11.23 0.56
CA GLY A 394 38.46 -10.16 0.10
C GLY A 394 38.03 -9.21 -1.02
N VAL A 395 36.84 -9.12 -1.50
CA VAL A 395 36.50 -8.20 -2.63
C VAL A 395 35.97 -6.83 -2.15
N TYR A 396 35.34 -6.75 -0.99
CA TYR A 396 34.89 -5.49 -0.44
C TYR A 396 35.74 -5.11 0.80
N GLY A 397 36.68 -4.18 0.62
CA GLY A 397 37.58 -3.70 1.63
C GLY A 397 36.95 -2.89 2.76
N GLY A 398 35.85 -3.39 3.35
CA GLY A 398 35.29 -2.87 4.58
C GLY A 398 36.13 -3.27 5.77
N ILE A 399 36.20 -2.41 6.78
CA ILE A 399 36.94 -2.55 8.04
C ILE A 399 36.74 -3.97 8.59
N ARG A 400 37.82 -4.77 8.56
CA ARG A 400 37.84 -6.09 9.21
C ARG A 400 37.57 -5.92 10.70
N LYS A 401 36.44 -6.37 11.21
CA LYS A 401 36.35 -6.70 12.64
C LYS A 401 37.28 -7.89 12.88
N THR A 402 38.40 -7.65 13.49
CA THR A 402 39.22 -8.73 14.05
C THR A 402 38.36 -9.46 15.07
N GLY A 403 37.96 -10.70 14.73
CA GLY A 403 37.21 -11.55 15.63
C GLY A 403 38.00 -11.80 16.90
N TYR A 404 37.37 -11.52 18.01
CA TYR A 404 37.71 -12.22 19.24
C TYR A 404 36.87 -13.49 19.21
N GLU A 405 37.52 -14.59 18.81
CA GLU A 405 37.04 -15.93 19.17
C GLU A 405 37.34 -16.13 20.67
N SER A 406 36.31 -16.36 21.44
CA SER A 406 36.40 -17.00 22.75
C SER A 406 35.27 -17.99 22.90
#